data_cea36a8611ea2e5bdaa8f2cf8ff176e1
#
_entry.id   cea36a8611ea2e5bdaa8f2cf8ff176e1
#
_cell.length_a   1.000
_cell.length_b   1.000
_cell.length_c   1.000
_cell.angle_alpha   90.00
_cell.angle_beta   90.00
_cell.angle_gamma   90.00
#
_symmetry.space_group_name_H-M   'P 1'
#
loop_
_entity.id
_entity.type
_entity.pdbx_description
1 polymer ?
#
loop_
_entity_poly.entity_id
_entity_poly.type
_entity_poly.pdbx_seq_one_letter_code
_entity_poly.pdbx_strand_id
1 'polypeptide(L)'
;MTDSAAGSAPAAQPASRRRARALFARIGAGAGLVACALGLGIIAGLGWAWLRPAYVGTAAHGGVAVDQIASPANVEFAALGWFSLLTAVIGAVLAAVALRQSSCGEGRGGVGTLVWLLVCGEAAAFAVYTTGNLVISLQQQGFAELADGESLQVVPPVSLGVAWLVGPFTAALSYWLANVYAFVSGDSAGDSAAETA
;
A
#
# COMPACT_ATOMS: atom_id res chain seq x y z
N MET A 1 21.59 51.72 40.67
CA MET A 1 20.92 50.42 40.78
C MET A 1 20.65 49.95 39.34
N THR A 2 21.60 49.19 38.78
CA THR A 2 21.49 48.62 37.46
C THR A 2 21.32 47.11 37.63
N ASP A 3 20.07 46.68 37.44
CA ASP A 3 19.65 45.30 37.53
C ASP A 3 20.09 44.59 36.24
N SER A 4 21.13 43.77 36.32
CA SER A 4 21.69 43.03 35.20
C SER A 4 20.87 41.75 35.05
N ALA A 5 19.85 41.75 34.21
CA ALA A 5 19.10 40.57 33.82
C ALA A 5 20.02 39.63 33.04
N ALA A 6 20.65 38.68 33.76
CA ALA A 6 21.40 37.58 33.18
C ALA A 6 20.41 36.66 32.46
N GLY A 7 20.27 36.83 31.14
CA GLY A 7 19.55 35.90 30.27
C GLY A 7 20.19 34.52 30.33
N SER A 8 19.54 33.57 30.99
CA SER A 8 19.94 32.18 31.03
C SER A 8 19.87 31.60 29.61
N ALA A 9 21.04 31.39 28.98
CA ALA A 9 21.13 30.69 27.72
C ALA A 9 20.52 29.25 27.86
N PRO A 10 19.68 28.81 26.92
CA PRO A 10 19.07 27.48 26.97
C PRO A 10 20.17 26.41 26.98
N ALA A 11 20.18 25.60 28.00
CA ALA A 11 21.16 24.52 28.20
C ALA A 11 21.21 23.60 26.95
N ALA A 12 22.37 23.54 26.30
CA ALA A 12 22.59 22.69 25.14
C ALA A 12 22.31 21.22 25.50
N GLN A 13 21.29 20.63 24.89
CA GLN A 13 20.95 19.22 25.11
C GLN A 13 22.12 18.33 24.67
N PRO A 14 22.52 17.32 25.47
CA PRO A 14 23.63 16.44 25.15
C PRO A 14 23.36 15.72 23.83
N ALA A 15 24.38 15.59 22.98
CA ALA A 15 24.32 15.04 21.62
C ALA A 15 23.71 13.62 21.57
N SER A 16 23.87 12.84 22.65
CA SER A 16 23.26 11.51 22.81
C SER A 16 21.73 11.55 22.81
N ARG A 17 21.13 12.53 23.51
CA ARG A 17 19.66 12.69 23.56
C ARG A 17 19.08 13.13 22.21
N ARG A 18 19.80 13.95 21.44
CA ARG A 18 19.37 14.34 20.08
C ARG A 18 19.40 13.14 19.13
N ARG A 19 20.45 12.32 19.17
CA ARG A 19 20.54 11.08 18.37
C ARG A 19 19.45 10.07 18.71
N ALA A 20 19.17 9.86 19.99
CA ALA A 20 18.10 8.97 20.42
C ALA A 20 16.73 9.45 19.93
N ARG A 21 16.41 10.74 20.07
CA ARG A 21 15.14 11.31 19.55
C ARG A 21 15.01 11.16 18.04
N ALA A 22 16.07 11.42 17.27
CA ALA A 22 16.07 11.24 15.81
C ALA A 22 15.86 9.76 15.42
N LEU A 23 16.45 8.82 16.16
CA LEU A 23 16.24 7.39 15.93
C LEU A 23 14.79 6.98 16.21
N PHE A 24 14.22 7.39 17.35
CA PHE A 24 12.81 7.11 17.67
C PHE A 24 11.84 7.74 16.69
N ALA A 25 12.11 8.96 16.21
CA ALA A 25 11.30 9.60 15.17
C ALA A 25 11.32 8.81 13.85
N ARG A 26 12.48 8.31 13.43
CA ARG A 26 12.62 7.47 12.22
C ARG A 26 11.90 6.12 12.36
N ILE A 27 12.04 5.46 13.52
CA ILE A 27 11.32 4.22 13.80
C ILE A 27 9.81 4.47 13.81
N GLY A 28 9.35 5.55 14.46
CA GLY A 28 7.95 5.92 14.47
C GLY A 28 7.37 6.21 13.08
N ALA A 29 8.11 6.93 12.24
CA ALA A 29 7.71 7.20 10.85
C ALA A 29 7.63 5.91 10.02
N GLY A 30 8.61 5.02 10.17
CA GLY A 30 8.62 3.71 9.51
C GLY A 30 7.45 2.82 9.94
N ALA A 31 7.20 2.73 11.25
CA ALA A 31 6.07 1.97 11.79
C ALA A 31 4.72 2.54 11.35
N GLY A 32 4.60 3.88 11.29
CA GLY A 32 3.40 4.55 10.78
C GLY A 32 3.11 4.19 9.33
N LEU A 33 4.14 4.09 8.48
CA LEU A 33 3.98 3.70 7.08
C LEU A 33 3.50 2.24 6.96
N VAL A 34 4.03 1.32 7.78
CA VAL A 34 3.56 -0.08 7.82
C VAL A 34 2.11 -0.16 8.28
N ALA A 35 1.75 0.56 9.34
CA ALA A 35 0.37 0.59 9.83
C ALA A 35 -0.60 1.13 8.77
N CYS A 36 -0.20 2.18 8.03
CA CYS A 36 -0.94 2.71 6.89
C CYS A 36 -1.09 1.67 5.78
N ALA A 37 0.00 0.98 5.42
CA ALA A 37 0.01 -0.07 4.41
C ALA A 37 -0.95 -1.23 4.75
N LEU A 38 -0.87 -1.73 5.97
CA LEU A 38 -1.76 -2.80 6.45
C LEU A 38 -3.22 -2.34 6.53
N GLY A 39 -3.48 -1.14 7.06
CA GLY A 39 -4.84 -0.59 7.14
C GLY A 39 -5.49 -0.40 5.78
N LEU A 40 -4.77 0.21 4.82
CA LEU A 40 -5.23 0.36 3.44
C LEU A 40 -5.40 -1.01 2.76
N GLY A 41 -4.47 -1.95 3.01
CA GLY A 41 -4.54 -3.30 2.51
C GLY A 41 -5.79 -4.06 2.97
N ILE A 42 -6.14 -3.95 4.25
CA ILE A 42 -7.36 -4.56 4.80
C ILE A 42 -8.60 -3.96 4.14
N ILE A 43 -8.70 -2.62 4.08
CA ILE A 43 -9.85 -1.94 3.46
C ILE A 43 -9.99 -2.32 1.99
N ALA A 44 -8.89 -2.31 1.26
CA ALA A 44 -8.88 -2.70 -0.15
C ALA A 44 -9.17 -4.19 -0.35
N GLY A 45 -8.74 -5.05 0.58
CA GLY A 45 -9.06 -6.48 0.57
C GLY A 45 -10.55 -6.77 0.74
N LEU A 46 -11.22 -6.03 1.60
CA LEU A 46 -12.69 -6.07 1.73
C LEU A 46 -13.34 -5.64 0.40
N GLY A 47 -12.89 -4.51 -0.18
CA GLY A 47 -13.37 -4.05 -1.48
C GLY A 47 -13.10 -5.05 -2.61
N TRP A 48 -11.92 -5.67 -2.62
CA TRP A 48 -11.57 -6.69 -3.62
C TRP A 48 -12.46 -7.92 -3.53
N ALA A 49 -12.81 -8.37 -2.33
CA ALA A 49 -13.74 -9.48 -2.16
C ALA A 49 -15.11 -9.19 -2.80
N TRP A 50 -15.56 -7.95 -2.78
CA TRP A 50 -16.83 -7.53 -3.38
C TRP A 50 -16.72 -7.33 -4.90
N LEU A 51 -15.56 -6.91 -5.38
CA LEU A 51 -15.32 -6.64 -6.80
C LEU A 51 -15.01 -7.91 -7.61
N ARG A 52 -14.69 -9.03 -6.93
CA ARG A 52 -14.42 -10.31 -7.61
C ARG A 52 -15.68 -10.86 -8.25
N PRO A 53 -15.68 -11.08 -9.58
CA PRO A 53 -16.77 -11.78 -10.22
C PRO A 53 -16.79 -13.25 -9.79
N ALA A 54 -17.99 -13.83 -9.73
CA ALA A 54 -18.19 -15.23 -9.38
C ALA A 54 -18.71 -16.02 -10.58
N TYR A 55 -18.41 -17.30 -10.62
CA TYR A 55 -19.06 -18.23 -11.53
C TYR A 55 -20.45 -18.60 -11.02
N VAL A 56 -21.40 -18.73 -11.94
CA VAL A 56 -22.71 -19.29 -11.65
C VAL A 56 -22.62 -20.82 -11.75
N GLY A 57 -23.11 -21.51 -10.74
CA GLY A 57 -23.10 -22.96 -10.70
C GLY A 57 -24.30 -23.55 -9.97
N THR A 58 -24.41 -24.86 -10.00
CA THR A 58 -25.40 -25.62 -9.25
C THR A 58 -24.71 -26.67 -8.38
N ALA A 59 -25.22 -26.87 -7.18
CA ALA A 59 -24.76 -27.95 -6.31
C ALA A 59 -25.05 -29.31 -6.95
N ALA A 60 -24.04 -30.19 -7.02
CA ALA A 60 -24.18 -31.51 -7.62
C ALA A 60 -23.27 -32.53 -6.91
N HIS A 61 -23.85 -33.56 -6.30
CA HIS A 61 -23.16 -34.72 -5.73
C HIS A 61 -21.92 -34.39 -4.87
N GLY A 62 -21.99 -33.37 -4.02
CA GLY A 62 -20.89 -32.91 -3.16
C GLY A 62 -19.86 -32.03 -3.83
N GLY A 63 -20.11 -31.55 -5.05
CA GLY A 63 -19.31 -30.60 -5.80
C GLY A 63 -20.16 -29.46 -6.40
N VAL A 64 -19.55 -28.70 -7.31
CA VAL A 64 -20.21 -27.61 -8.03
C VAL A 64 -20.10 -27.83 -9.51
N ALA A 65 -21.22 -27.92 -10.20
CA ALA A 65 -21.29 -27.89 -11.66
C ALA A 65 -21.37 -26.43 -12.11
N VAL A 66 -20.29 -25.92 -12.73
CA VAL A 66 -20.21 -24.52 -13.21
C VAL A 66 -20.91 -24.39 -14.56
N ASP A 67 -21.85 -23.46 -14.67
CA ASP A 67 -22.44 -23.08 -15.94
C ASP A 67 -21.59 -22.01 -16.62
N GLN A 68 -20.81 -22.44 -17.63
CA GLN A 68 -19.92 -21.56 -18.37
C GLN A 68 -20.65 -20.58 -19.29
N ILE A 69 -21.92 -20.86 -19.66
CA ILE A 69 -22.71 -20.00 -20.53
C ILE A 69 -23.33 -18.84 -19.72
N ALA A 70 -23.80 -19.15 -18.52
CA ALA A 70 -24.37 -18.15 -17.60
C ALA A 70 -23.31 -17.36 -16.83
N SER A 71 -22.05 -17.84 -16.80
CA SER A 71 -20.96 -17.19 -16.08
C SER A 71 -20.32 -16.07 -16.89
N PRO A 72 -19.87 -14.97 -16.24
CA PRO A 72 -19.10 -13.92 -16.91
C PRO A 72 -17.82 -14.47 -17.54
N ALA A 73 -17.43 -13.95 -18.71
CA ALA A 73 -16.15 -14.28 -19.30
C ALA A 73 -14.99 -13.69 -18.48
N ASN A 74 -13.86 -14.40 -18.46
CA ASN A 74 -12.60 -13.92 -17.86
C ASN A 74 -12.68 -13.53 -16.37
N VAL A 75 -13.44 -14.26 -15.56
CA VAL A 75 -13.61 -14.05 -14.11
C VAL A 75 -12.26 -13.92 -13.39
N GLU A 76 -11.32 -14.82 -13.68
CA GLU A 76 -10.00 -14.82 -13.05
C GLU A 76 -9.17 -13.59 -13.45
N PHE A 77 -9.21 -13.23 -14.74
CA PHE A 77 -8.49 -12.05 -15.23
C PHE A 77 -9.05 -10.76 -14.64
N ALA A 78 -10.36 -10.64 -14.51
CA ALA A 78 -10.99 -9.48 -13.88
C ALA A 78 -10.63 -9.39 -12.39
N ALA A 79 -10.61 -10.51 -11.67
CA ALA A 79 -10.19 -10.55 -10.28
C ALA A 79 -8.72 -10.11 -10.10
N LEU A 80 -7.84 -10.56 -11.01
CA LEU A 80 -6.42 -10.17 -11.04
C LEU A 80 -6.25 -8.68 -11.37
N GLY A 81 -7.04 -8.16 -12.32
CA GLY A 81 -7.04 -6.75 -12.71
C GLY A 81 -7.43 -5.83 -11.56
N TRP A 82 -8.49 -6.17 -10.83
CA TRP A 82 -8.91 -5.41 -9.64
C TRP A 82 -7.87 -5.45 -8.53
N PHE A 83 -7.26 -6.62 -8.27
CA PHE A 83 -6.17 -6.73 -7.30
C PHE A 83 -5.00 -5.80 -7.67
N SER A 84 -4.56 -5.85 -8.94
CA SER A 84 -3.46 -5.04 -9.44
C SER A 84 -3.76 -3.54 -9.34
N LEU A 85 -4.97 -3.12 -9.69
CA LEU A 85 -5.39 -1.72 -9.61
C LEU A 85 -5.40 -1.22 -8.15
N LEU A 86 -5.99 -1.99 -7.25
CA LEU A 86 -6.06 -1.61 -5.83
C LEU A 86 -4.67 -1.52 -5.20
N THR A 87 -3.80 -2.50 -5.45
CA THR A 87 -2.43 -2.48 -4.93
C THR A 87 -1.59 -1.37 -5.55
N ALA A 88 -1.78 -1.03 -6.83
CA ALA A 88 -1.13 0.11 -7.46
C ALA A 88 -1.54 1.44 -6.80
N VAL A 89 -2.83 1.64 -6.56
CA VAL A 89 -3.33 2.83 -5.86
C VAL A 89 -2.74 2.93 -4.45
N ILE A 90 -2.72 1.83 -3.70
CA ILE A 90 -2.09 1.81 -2.37
C ILE A 90 -0.61 2.17 -2.47
N GLY A 91 0.12 1.60 -3.43
CA GLY A 91 1.53 1.90 -3.66
C GLY A 91 1.79 3.39 -3.90
N ALA A 92 0.98 4.03 -4.75
CA ALA A 92 1.06 5.48 -5.00
C ALA A 92 0.75 6.31 -3.74
N VAL A 93 -0.23 5.91 -2.94
CA VAL A 93 -0.56 6.58 -1.67
C VAL A 93 0.60 6.46 -0.67
N LEU A 94 1.20 5.27 -0.53
CA LEU A 94 2.36 5.06 0.34
C LEU A 94 3.55 5.92 -0.08
N ALA A 95 3.81 6.05 -1.38
CA ALA A 95 4.84 6.95 -1.89
C ALA A 95 4.55 8.41 -1.53
N ALA A 96 3.30 8.88 -1.70
CA ALA A 96 2.89 10.23 -1.34
C ALA A 96 3.04 10.51 0.16
N VAL A 97 2.70 9.54 1.03
CA VAL A 97 2.89 9.65 2.48
C VAL A 97 4.38 9.74 2.82
N ALA A 98 5.23 8.89 2.22
CA ALA A 98 6.67 8.90 2.43
C ALA A 98 7.31 10.23 1.98
N LEU A 99 6.88 10.80 0.85
CA LEU A 99 7.35 12.09 0.36
C LEU A 99 6.99 13.22 1.33
N ARG A 100 5.77 13.24 1.88
CA ARG A 100 5.36 14.23 2.88
C ARG A 100 6.18 14.12 4.17
N GLN A 101 6.46 12.90 4.63
CA GLN A 101 7.32 12.68 5.79
C GLN A 101 8.76 13.15 5.56
N SER A 102 9.29 12.95 4.36
CA SER A 102 10.64 13.39 3.97
C SER A 102 10.77 14.91 3.88
N SER A 103 9.69 15.62 3.55
CA SER A 103 9.68 17.10 3.49
C SER A 103 9.70 17.76 4.87
N CYS A 104 9.29 17.02 5.91
CA CYS A 104 9.26 17.51 7.29
C CYS A 104 10.54 17.22 8.10
N GLY A 105 11.55 16.52 7.53
CA GLY A 105 12.77 16.09 8.21
C GLY A 105 14.05 16.35 7.41
N GLU A 106 15.18 16.48 8.12
CA GLU A 106 16.52 16.66 7.56
C GLU A 106 17.04 15.35 6.91
N GLY A 107 16.47 14.95 5.80
CA GLY A 107 16.96 13.79 5.07
C GLY A 107 16.05 13.46 3.89
N ARG A 108 16.42 13.96 2.69
CA ARG A 108 15.86 13.42 1.46
C ARG A 108 16.00 11.92 1.49
N GLY A 109 14.88 11.23 1.39
CA GLY A 109 14.84 9.78 1.42
C GLY A 109 15.77 9.19 0.38
N GLY A 110 16.76 8.47 0.87
CA GLY A 110 17.69 7.73 0.02
C GLY A 110 17.14 6.35 -0.35
N VAL A 111 18.03 5.51 -0.87
CA VAL A 111 17.76 4.11 -1.24
C VAL A 111 17.04 3.34 -0.11
N GLY A 112 17.33 3.65 1.16
CA GLY A 112 16.67 3.04 2.31
C GLY A 112 15.14 3.25 2.33
N THR A 113 14.67 4.44 1.93
CA THR A 113 13.22 4.72 1.83
C THR A 113 12.58 3.94 0.68
N LEU A 114 13.28 3.80 -0.45
CA LEU A 114 12.81 2.96 -1.56
C LEU A 114 12.63 1.51 -1.13
N VAL A 115 13.65 0.93 -0.49
CA VAL A 115 13.57 -0.45 0.02
C VAL A 115 12.44 -0.59 1.03
N TRP A 116 12.27 0.39 1.92
CA TRP A 116 11.18 0.37 2.89
C TRP A 116 9.80 0.45 2.24
N LEU A 117 9.66 1.24 1.18
CA LEU A 117 8.42 1.32 0.39
C LEU A 117 8.10 0.01 -0.33
N LEU A 118 9.10 -0.70 -0.85
CA LEU A 118 8.90 -2.05 -1.40
C LEU A 118 8.35 -3.00 -0.35
N VAL A 119 8.91 -3.00 0.87
CA VAL A 119 8.44 -3.85 1.99
C VAL A 119 7.01 -3.47 2.40
N CYS A 120 6.71 -2.17 2.51
CA CYS A 120 5.36 -1.70 2.85
C CYS A 120 4.34 -2.03 1.76
N GLY A 121 4.73 -1.90 0.49
CA GLY A 121 3.89 -2.25 -0.66
C GLY A 121 3.56 -3.74 -0.69
N GLU A 122 4.55 -4.60 -0.41
CA GLU A 122 4.36 -6.04 -0.30
C GLU A 122 3.45 -6.41 0.88
N ALA A 123 3.67 -5.80 2.04
CA ALA A 123 2.81 -6.00 3.21
C ALA A 123 1.35 -5.60 2.93
N ALA A 124 1.14 -4.50 2.19
CA ALA A 124 -0.20 -4.08 1.76
C ALA A 124 -0.83 -5.10 0.80
N ALA A 125 -0.09 -5.57 -0.21
CA ALA A 125 -0.57 -6.58 -1.15
C ALA A 125 -0.94 -7.89 -0.44
N PHE A 126 -0.12 -8.31 0.52
CA PHE A 126 -0.41 -9.47 1.37
C PHE A 126 -1.68 -9.27 2.20
N ALA A 127 -1.89 -8.08 2.77
CA ALA A 127 -3.11 -7.76 3.52
C ALA A 127 -4.36 -7.76 2.60
N VAL A 128 -4.27 -7.22 1.37
CA VAL A 128 -5.36 -7.29 0.38
C VAL A 128 -5.75 -8.74 0.11
N TYR A 129 -4.75 -9.57 -0.20
CA TYR A 129 -4.96 -10.97 -0.57
C TYR A 129 -5.56 -11.79 0.57
N THR A 130 -4.98 -11.70 1.76
CA THR A 130 -5.43 -12.48 2.92
C THR A 130 -6.81 -12.06 3.38
N THR A 131 -7.10 -10.75 3.45
CA THR A 131 -8.41 -10.24 3.83
C THR A 131 -9.46 -10.61 2.79
N GLY A 132 -9.17 -10.42 1.50
CA GLY A 132 -10.10 -10.75 0.43
C GLY A 132 -10.46 -12.24 0.40
N ASN A 133 -9.47 -13.13 0.53
CA ASN A 133 -9.74 -14.57 0.58
C ASN A 133 -10.45 -15.00 1.87
N LEU A 134 -10.14 -14.36 3.00
CA LEU A 134 -10.87 -14.62 4.25
C LEU A 134 -12.34 -14.30 4.12
N VAL A 135 -12.70 -13.15 3.55
CA VAL A 135 -14.10 -12.77 3.33
C VAL A 135 -14.81 -13.81 2.44
N ILE A 136 -14.17 -14.21 1.35
CA ILE A 136 -14.73 -15.20 0.43
C ILE A 136 -14.89 -16.56 1.12
N SER A 137 -13.90 -17.01 1.89
CA SER A 137 -14.01 -18.27 2.62
C SER A 137 -15.15 -18.28 3.63
N LEU A 138 -15.41 -17.13 4.28
CA LEU A 138 -16.55 -16.98 5.19
C LEU A 138 -17.91 -16.99 4.45
N GLN A 139 -17.95 -16.38 3.26
CA GLN A 139 -19.17 -16.38 2.43
C GLN A 139 -19.52 -17.76 1.86
N GLN A 140 -18.49 -18.58 1.59
CA GLN A 140 -18.65 -19.92 1.03
C GLN A 140 -18.85 -21.02 2.10
N GLN A 141 -18.85 -20.67 3.38
CA GLN A 141 -19.21 -21.60 4.45
C GLN A 141 -20.68 -22.00 4.28
N GLY A 142 -20.96 -23.28 4.29
CA GLY A 142 -22.31 -23.81 4.13
C GLY A 142 -22.64 -24.33 2.72
N PHE A 143 -21.76 -24.14 1.70
CA PHE A 143 -22.01 -24.69 0.37
C PHE A 143 -22.09 -26.23 0.37
N ALA A 144 -21.44 -26.90 1.32
CA ALA A 144 -21.50 -28.35 1.48
C ALA A 144 -22.87 -28.87 1.98
N GLU A 145 -23.70 -27.99 2.52
CA GLU A 145 -25.02 -28.32 3.07
C GLU A 145 -26.18 -28.05 2.08
N LEU A 146 -25.84 -27.49 0.87
CA LEU A 146 -26.85 -27.19 -0.15
C LEU A 146 -27.38 -28.46 -0.80
N ALA A 147 -28.69 -28.46 -1.09
CA ALA A 147 -29.33 -29.55 -1.80
C ALA A 147 -28.87 -29.60 -3.27
N ASP A 148 -28.80 -30.81 -3.85
CA ASP A 148 -28.49 -30.99 -5.27
C ASP A 148 -29.47 -30.20 -6.15
N GLY A 149 -28.91 -29.42 -7.11
CA GLY A 149 -29.70 -28.57 -8.00
C GLY A 149 -29.88 -27.13 -7.52
N GLU A 150 -29.46 -26.78 -6.31
CA GLU A 150 -29.51 -25.40 -5.82
C GLU A 150 -28.46 -24.52 -6.52
N SER A 151 -28.87 -23.30 -6.94
CA SER A 151 -27.98 -22.37 -7.60
C SER A 151 -27.07 -21.65 -6.59
N LEU A 152 -25.78 -21.57 -6.90
CA LEU A 152 -24.78 -20.91 -6.06
C LEU A 152 -23.76 -20.12 -6.90
N GLN A 153 -23.12 -19.16 -6.25
CA GLN A 153 -22.06 -18.38 -6.86
C GLN A 153 -20.72 -18.77 -6.25
N VAL A 154 -19.80 -19.25 -7.10
CA VAL A 154 -18.48 -19.71 -6.66
C VAL A 154 -17.42 -18.73 -7.14
N VAL A 155 -16.67 -18.18 -6.20
CA VAL A 155 -15.50 -17.36 -6.52
C VAL A 155 -14.29 -18.28 -6.62
N PRO A 156 -13.64 -18.37 -7.80
CA PRO A 156 -12.51 -19.25 -7.97
C PRO A 156 -11.29 -18.75 -7.19
N PRO A 157 -10.39 -19.65 -6.75
CA PRO A 157 -9.10 -19.24 -6.24
C PRO A 157 -8.29 -18.58 -7.36
N VAL A 158 -7.66 -17.45 -7.08
CA VAL A 158 -6.86 -16.69 -8.05
C VAL A 158 -5.38 -16.84 -7.73
N SER A 159 -4.60 -17.28 -8.73
CA SER A 159 -3.14 -17.28 -8.68
C SER A 159 -2.62 -15.90 -9.10
N LEU A 160 -2.06 -15.14 -8.17
CA LEU A 160 -1.66 -13.75 -8.42
C LEU A 160 -0.39 -13.62 -9.28
N GLY A 161 0.49 -14.63 -9.29
CA GLY A 161 1.72 -14.60 -10.08
C GLY A 161 2.51 -13.29 -9.90
N VAL A 162 2.80 -12.60 -11.00
CA VAL A 162 3.53 -11.33 -11.00
C VAL A 162 2.72 -10.14 -10.44
N ALA A 163 1.40 -10.27 -10.29
CA ALA A 163 0.56 -9.20 -9.77
C ALA A 163 0.92 -8.80 -8.33
N TRP A 164 1.56 -9.69 -7.57
CA TRP A 164 2.14 -9.37 -6.27
C TRP A 164 3.06 -8.15 -6.29
N LEU A 165 3.82 -8.00 -7.37
CA LEU A 165 4.83 -6.96 -7.50
C LEU A 165 4.26 -5.59 -7.90
N VAL A 166 2.99 -5.52 -8.31
CA VAL A 166 2.39 -4.27 -8.81
C VAL A 166 2.39 -3.18 -7.73
N GLY A 167 1.94 -3.50 -6.52
CA GLY A 167 1.91 -2.57 -5.40
C GLY A 167 3.29 -2.01 -5.02
N PRO A 168 4.26 -2.87 -4.65
CA PRO A 168 5.60 -2.42 -4.31
C PRO A 168 6.30 -1.71 -5.47
N PHE A 169 6.16 -2.20 -6.70
CA PHE A 169 6.73 -1.54 -7.88
C PHE A 169 6.17 -0.12 -8.05
N THR A 170 4.84 0.05 -7.97
CA THR A 170 4.20 1.35 -8.10
C THR A 170 4.63 2.31 -6.98
N ALA A 171 4.78 1.81 -5.74
CA ALA A 171 5.27 2.62 -4.63
C ALA A 171 6.70 3.13 -4.89
N ALA A 172 7.60 2.24 -5.28
CA ALA A 172 8.99 2.59 -5.58
C ALA A 172 9.10 3.53 -6.78
N LEU A 173 8.37 3.24 -7.86
CA LEU A 173 8.39 4.05 -9.08
C LEU A 173 7.85 5.46 -8.83
N SER A 174 6.71 5.58 -8.15
CA SER A 174 6.10 6.87 -7.84
C SER A 174 7.02 7.73 -6.97
N TYR A 175 7.64 7.12 -5.97
CA TYR A 175 8.60 7.81 -5.11
C TYR A 175 9.85 8.24 -5.88
N TRP A 176 10.39 7.36 -6.74
CA TRP A 176 11.55 7.67 -7.57
C TRP A 176 11.26 8.80 -8.55
N LEU A 177 10.15 8.74 -9.29
CA LEU A 177 9.73 9.78 -10.23
C LEU A 177 9.57 11.14 -9.56
N ALA A 178 8.98 11.20 -8.37
CA ALA A 178 8.83 12.45 -7.63
C ALA A 178 10.18 13.06 -7.23
N ASN A 179 11.17 12.24 -6.85
CA ASN A 179 12.51 12.73 -6.54
C ASN A 179 13.26 13.20 -7.79
N VAL A 180 13.15 12.49 -8.91
CA VAL A 180 13.73 12.92 -10.19
C VAL A 180 13.11 14.24 -10.65
N TYR A 181 11.79 14.37 -10.57
CA TYR A 181 11.11 15.62 -10.91
C TYR A 181 11.58 16.79 -10.05
N ALA A 182 11.71 16.60 -8.74
CA ALA A 182 12.19 17.64 -7.83
C ALA A 182 13.64 18.05 -8.12
N PHE A 183 14.49 17.10 -8.52
CA PHE A 183 15.88 17.38 -8.93
C PHE A 183 15.93 18.24 -10.18
N VAL A 184 15.25 17.82 -11.25
CA VAL A 184 15.21 18.55 -12.54
C VAL A 184 14.60 19.96 -12.38
N SER A 185 13.52 20.08 -11.59
CA SER A 185 12.87 21.39 -11.37
C SER A 185 13.74 22.33 -10.51
N GLY A 186 14.57 21.81 -9.62
CA GLY A 186 15.49 22.59 -8.79
C GLY A 186 16.64 23.19 -9.60
N ASP A 187 17.19 22.45 -10.55
CA ASP A 187 18.25 22.95 -11.45
C ASP A 187 17.75 24.06 -12.36
N SER A 188 16.51 23.93 -12.89
CA SER A 188 15.92 24.95 -13.76
C SER A 188 15.69 26.30 -13.04
N ALA A 189 15.42 26.29 -11.74
CA ALA A 189 15.25 27.50 -10.94
C ALA A 189 16.60 28.20 -10.64
N GLY A 190 17.67 27.42 -10.52
CA GLY A 190 19.04 27.94 -10.33
C GLY A 190 19.58 28.67 -11.55
N ASP A 191 19.37 28.14 -12.74
CA ASP A 191 19.84 28.74 -14.00
C ASP A 191 19.12 30.06 -14.30
N SER A 192 17.83 30.16 -14.05
CA SER A 192 17.05 31.39 -14.28
C SER A 192 17.46 32.52 -13.33
N ALA A 193 17.92 32.23 -12.12
CA ALA A 193 18.41 33.22 -11.18
C ALA A 193 19.83 33.74 -11.53
N ALA A 194 20.63 32.91 -12.18
CA ALA A 194 21.99 33.30 -12.62
C ALA A 194 21.98 34.19 -13.88
N GLU A 195 20.94 34.08 -14.73
CA GLU A 195 20.82 34.86 -15.99
C GLU A 195 20.28 36.29 -15.75
N THR A 196 19.68 36.53 -14.58
CA THR A 196 19.11 37.85 -14.19
C THR A 196 20.02 38.69 -13.28
N ALA A 197 21.20 38.18 -12.91
CA ALA A 197 22.19 38.86 -12.07
C ALA A 197 23.40 39.36 -12.90
#